data_f077ad966dda2e5e56c1a2b27172348a
#
_entry.id   f077ad966dda2e5e56c1a2b27172348a
#
_cell.length_a   1.000
_cell.length_b   1.000
_cell.length_c   1.000
_cell.angle_alpha   90.00
_cell.angle_beta   90.00
_cell.angle_gamma   90.00
#
_symmetry.space_group_name_H-M   'P 1'
#
loop_
_entity.id
_entity.type
_entity.pdbx_description
1 polymer ?
#
loop_
_entity_poly.entity_id
_entity_poly.type
_entity_poly.pdbx_seq_one_letter_code
_entity_poly.pdbx_strand_id
1 'polypeptide(L)'
;MAVPWDLVADIGGTNARFGVILSGDQKITQEFHHSVREYPKFSQVISALFSEIRISLGLKYAPQRICFAVACPADNEHISFTNSHWKFSKTELLCILGCQELTIINDFAAIAHGISELHRYC
;
A
#
# COMPACT_ATOMS: atom_id res chain seq x y z
N MET A 1 -21.53 10.79 -5.12
CA MET A 1 -20.86 9.82 -5.99
C MET A 1 -19.46 9.54 -5.50
N ALA A 2 -19.08 8.27 -5.48
CA ALA A 2 -17.73 7.89 -5.02
C ALA A 2 -16.69 8.25 -6.08
N VAL A 3 -15.62 8.93 -5.68
CA VAL A 3 -14.48 9.21 -6.56
C VAL A 3 -13.55 8.01 -6.53
N PRO A 4 -13.26 7.38 -7.68
CA PRO A 4 -12.27 6.29 -7.68
C PRO A 4 -10.90 6.78 -7.22
N TRP A 5 -10.18 5.92 -6.52
CA TRP A 5 -8.85 6.25 -6.04
C TRP A 5 -7.96 5.02 -6.05
N ASP A 6 -6.67 5.27 -6.13
CA ASP A 6 -5.65 4.23 -6.11
C ASP A 6 -4.81 4.35 -4.86
N LEU A 7 -4.37 3.20 -4.35
CA LEU A 7 -3.45 3.14 -3.22
C LEU A 7 -2.11 2.63 -3.72
N VAL A 8 -1.06 3.36 -3.43
CA VAL A 8 0.32 2.92 -3.67
C VAL A 8 1.05 2.83 -2.35
N ALA A 9 1.98 1.92 -2.23
CA ALA A 9 2.76 1.76 -1.01
C ALA A 9 4.18 1.32 -1.32
N ASP A 10 5.10 1.86 -0.53
CA ASP A 10 6.51 1.48 -0.49
C ASP A 10 6.75 0.90 0.90
N ILE A 11 6.95 -0.41 0.98
CA ILE A 11 7.02 -1.12 2.25
C ILE A 11 8.40 -1.71 2.44
N GLY A 12 9.14 -1.13 3.38
CA GLY A 12 10.46 -1.63 3.78
C GLY A 12 10.42 -2.36 5.10
N GLY A 13 11.60 -2.73 5.60
CA GLY A 13 11.71 -3.44 6.88
C GLY A 13 11.47 -2.57 8.10
N THR A 14 11.59 -1.25 7.96
CA THR A 14 11.49 -0.30 9.07
C THR A 14 10.30 0.65 8.90
N ASN A 15 10.03 1.07 7.68
CA ASN A 15 9.03 2.08 7.38
C ASN A 15 8.11 1.62 6.25
N ALA A 16 6.84 2.01 6.35
CA ALA A 16 5.87 1.84 5.30
C ALA A 16 5.31 3.21 4.93
N ARG A 17 5.37 3.54 3.64
CA ARG A 17 4.83 4.78 3.10
C ARG A 17 3.67 4.46 2.18
N PHE A 18 2.58 5.17 2.37
CA PHE A 18 1.37 4.94 1.59
C PHE A 18 0.99 6.24 0.89
N GLY A 19 0.49 6.13 -0.33
CA GLY A 19 0.03 7.28 -1.07
C GLY A 19 -1.35 7.03 -1.66
N VAL A 20 -2.19 8.06 -1.60
CA VAL A 20 -3.52 8.05 -2.21
C VAL A 20 -3.46 8.90 -3.46
N ILE A 21 -3.97 8.36 -4.58
CA ILE A 21 -4.08 9.07 -5.83
C ILE A 21 -5.56 9.10 -6.22
N LEU A 22 -6.16 10.27 -6.19
CA LEU A 22 -7.55 10.44 -6.62
C LEU A 22 -7.64 10.37 -8.14
N SER A 23 -8.76 9.87 -8.64
CA SER A 23 -8.99 9.77 -10.09
C SER A 23 -8.83 11.13 -10.75
N GLY A 24 -8.07 11.16 -11.84
CA GLY A 24 -7.75 12.38 -12.55
C GLY A 24 -6.46 13.05 -12.11
N ASP A 25 -5.93 12.72 -10.94
CA ASP A 25 -4.66 13.25 -10.47
C ASP A 25 -3.50 12.46 -11.09
N GLN A 26 -2.44 13.18 -11.44
CA GLN A 26 -1.20 12.57 -11.96
C GLN A 26 -0.16 12.38 -10.87
N LYS A 27 -0.40 12.93 -9.69
CA LYS A 27 0.51 12.88 -8.56
C LYS A 27 -0.23 12.37 -7.34
N ILE A 28 0.54 11.95 -6.33
CA ILE A 28 -0.01 11.53 -5.05
C ILE A 28 -0.76 12.70 -4.42
N THR A 29 -2.02 12.47 -4.09
CA THR A 29 -2.88 13.46 -3.46
C THR A 29 -2.45 13.68 -2.01
N GLN A 30 -2.16 12.60 -1.29
CA GLN A 30 -1.71 12.65 0.10
C GLN A 30 -0.88 11.42 0.43
N GLU A 31 0.17 11.61 1.25
CA GLU A 31 1.02 10.53 1.74
C GLU A 31 0.78 10.30 3.22
N PHE A 32 0.95 9.04 3.63
CA PHE A 32 0.89 8.60 5.03
C PHE A 32 2.13 7.76 5.32
N HIS A 33 2.65 7.88 6.53
CA HIS A 33 3.86 7.17 6.94
C HIS A 33 3.63 6.43 8.24
N HIS A 34 4.02 5.17 8.29
CA HIS A 34 3.92 4.35 9.50
C HIS A 34 5.22 3.61 9.76
N SER A 35 5.55 3.46 11.03
CA SER A 35 6.70 2.65 11.46
C SER A 35 6.26 1.19 11.57
N VAL A 36 7.04 0.30 10.99
CA VAL A 36 6.73 -1.14 11.00
C VAL A 36 6.66 -1.68 12.43
N ARG A 37 7.56 -1.20 13.32
CA ARG A 37 7.63 -1.71 14.69
C ARG A 37 6.40 -1.39 15.53
N GLU A 38 5.61 -0.39 15.14
CA GLU A 38 4.43 0.01 15.89
C GLU A 38 3.24 -0.90 15.67
N TYR A 39 3.30 -1.77 14.66
CA TYR A 39 2.19 -2.63 14.27
C TYR A 39 2.64 -4.08 14.21
N PRO A 40 2.20 -4.93 15.17
CA PRO A 40 2.57 -6.35 15.15
C PRO A 40 2.11 -7.09 13.91
N LYS A 41 0.99 -6.69 13.32
CA LYS A 41 0.43 -7.33 12.13
C LYS A 41 0.21 -6.32 11.02
N PHE A 42 0.41 -6.75 9.78
CA PHE A 42 0.16 -5.91 8.61
C PHE A 42 -1.30 -5.44 8.55
N SER A 43 -2.25 -6.30 8.91
CA SER A 43 -3.67 -5.93 8.94
C SER A 43 -3.95 -4.75 9.87
N GLN A 44 -3.18 -4.60 10.93
CA GLN A 44 -3.34 -3.49 11.86
C GLN A 44 -2.92 -2.16 11.26
N VAL A 45 -1.82 -2.12 10.52
CA VAL A 45 -1.40 -0.89 9.85
C VAL A 45 -2.38 -0.52 8.74
N ILE A 46 -2.93 -1.49 8.04
CA ILE A 46 -3.94 -1.24 7.02
C ILE A 46 -5.20 -0.64 7.63
N SER A 47 -5.65 -1.15 8.77
CA SER A 47 -6.81 -0.58 9.48
C SER A 47 -6.56 0.87 9.90
N ALA A 48 -5.38 1.14 10.46
CA ALA A 48 -5.00 2.50 10.84
C ALA A 48 -4.95 3.43 9.63
N LEU A 49 -4.37 2.96 8.53
CA LEU A 49 -4.26 3.70 7.29
C LEU A 49 -5.64 4.08 6.74
N PHE A 50 -6.57 3.14 6.70
CA PHE A 50 -7.91 3.40 6.18
C PHE A 50 -8.68 4.37 7.06
N SER A 51 -8.47 4.33 8.38
CA SER A 51 -9.03 5.33 9.28
C SER A 51 -8.49 6.72 8.98
N GLU A 52 -7.18 6.84 8.76
CA GLU A 52 -6.55 8.12 8.41
C GLU A 52 -7.07 8.66 7.08
N ILE A 53 -7.20 7.79 6.09
CA ILE A 53 -7.70 8.17 4.76
C ILE A 53 -9.14 8.68 4.87
N ARG A 54 -9.96 8.01 5.65
CA ARG A 54 -11.35 8.42 5.89
C ARG A 54 -11.41 9.80 6.54
N ILE A 55 -10.61 10.03 7.56
CA ILE A 55 -10.58 11.29 8.30
C ILE A 55 -10.03 12.42 7.43
N SER A 56 -8.91 12.18 6.74
CA SER A 56 -8.21 13.22 5.99
C SER A 56 -8.87 13.54 4.64
N LEU A 57 -9.39 12.54 3.96
CA LEU A 57 -9.88 12.68 2.58
C LEU A 57 -11.35 12.35 2.41
N GLY A 58 -12.00 11.84 3.44
CA GLY A 58 -13.41 11.48 3.39
C GLY A 58 -13.72 10.26 2.54
N LEU A 59 -12.70 9.46 2.20
CA LEU A 59 -12.88 8.26 1.37
C LEU A 59 -13.33 7.10 2.26
N LYS A 60 -14.55 6.63 2.06
CA LYS A 60 -15.17 5.59 2.89
C LYS A 60 -15.29 4.25 2.15
N TYR A 61 -14.75 4.14 0.97
CA TYR A 61 -14.83 2.97 0.11
C TYR A 61 -13.44 2.51 -0.30
N ALA A 62 -13.35 1.26 -0.76
CA ALA A 62 -12.08 0.64 -1.11
C ALA A 62 -11.45 1.30 -2.34
N PRO A 63 -10.12 1.28 -2.45
CA PRO A 63 -9.45 1.74 -3.66
C PRO A 63 -9.80 0.84 -4.85
N GLN A 64 -9.74 1.39 -6.05
CA GLN A 64 -9.98 0.60 -7.25
C GLN A 64 -8.77 -0.25 -7.61
N ARG A 65 -7.57 0.25 -7.35
CA ARG A 65 -6.31 -0.46 -7.63
C ARG A 65 -5.33 -0.24 -6.49
N ILE A 66 -4.50 -1.25 -6.25
CA ILE A 66 -3.45 -1.18 -5.24
C ILE A 66 -2.15 -1.64 -5.86
N CYS A 67 -1.08 -0.87 -5.63
CA CYS A 67 0.27 -1.23 -6.05
C CYS A 67 1.21 -1.12 -4.86
N PHE A 68 1.78 -2.25 -4.44
CA PHE A 68 2.75 -2.32 -3.37
C PHE A 68 4.14 -2.62 -3.92
N ALA A 69 5.11 -1.76 -3.62
CA ALA A 69 6.52 -2.06 -3.82
C ALA A 69 7.08 -2.60 -2.51
N VAL A 70 7.68 -3.78 -2.55
CA VAL A 70 8.18 -4.45 -1.36
C VAL A 70 9.67 -4.73 -1.52
N ALA A 71 10.43 -4.53 -0.44
CA ALA A 71 11.87 -4.74 -0.40
C ALA A 71 12.22 -6.15 0.09
N CYS A 72 11.51 -7.14 -0.41
CA CYS A 72 11.74 -8.54 -0.05
C CYS A 72 11.35 -9.44 -1.21
N PRO A 73 11.86 -10.68 -1.25
CA PRO A 73 11.39 -11.63 -2.25
C PRO A 73 9.90 -11.87 -2.08
N ALA A 74 9.19 -11.82 -3.20
CA ALA A 74 7.75 -12.06 -3.24
C ALA A 74 7.48 -13.13 -4.29
N ASP A 75 6.78 -14.19 -3.91
CA ASP A 75 6.26 -15.14 -4.88
C ASP A 75 4.85 -14.71 -5.32
N ASN A 76 4.12 -15.61 -5.97
CA ASN A 76 2.81 -15.27 -6.51
C ASN A 76 1.75 -15.04 -5.44
N GLU A 77 1.96 -15.53 -4.22
CA GLU A 77 0.91 -15.51 -3.20
C GLU A 77 1.39 -14.98 -1.86
N HIS A 78 2.59 -15.33 -1.42
CA HIS A 78 3.06 -15.03 -0.06
C HIS A 78 4.16 -14.00 -0.03
N ILE A 79 4.01 -13.00 0.80
CA ILE A 79 5.00 -11.95 1.03
C ILE A 79 5.44 -12.03 2.50
N SER A 80 6.75 -12.13 2.70
CA SER A 80 7.33 -12.22 4.04
C SER A 80 8.58 -11.34 4.08
N PHE A 81 8.60 -10.39 4.99
CA PHE A 81 9.72 -9.45 5.11
C PHE A 81 10.83 -10.05 5.96
N THR A 82 12.07 -10.05 5.44
CA THR A 82 13.22 -10.61 6.15
C THR A 82 13.56 -9.86 7.42
N ASN A 83 13.37 -8.55 7.45
CA ASN A 83 13.71 -7.69 8.59
C ASN A 83 12.49 -7.23 9.37
N SER A 84 11.35 -7.90 9.19
CA SER A 84 10.10 -7.54 9.81
C SER A 84 9.31 -8.81 10.13
N HIS A 85 8.43 -8.69 11.09
CA HIS A 85 7.50 -9.77 11.47
C HIS A 85 6.26 -9.81 10.59
N TRP A 86 6.13 -8.89 9.64
CA TRP A 86 4.96 -8.83 8.76
C TRP A 86 4.97 -9.94 7.73
N LYS A 87 3.85 -10.62 7.63
CA LYS A 87 3.60 -11.65 6.61
C LYS A 87 2.17 -11.49 6.13
N PHE A 88 1.97 -11.63 4.84
CA PHE A 88 0.62 -11.61 4.30
C PHE A 88 0.55 -12.36 2.98
N SER A 89 -0.65 -12.82 2.62
CA SER A 89 -0.92 -13.39 1.31
C SER A 89 -1.69 -12.38 0.46
N LYS A 90 -1.54 -12.48 -0.86
CA LYS A 90 -2.31 -11.64 -1.79
C LYS A 90 -3.81 -11.85 -1.59
N THR A 91 -4.23 -13.10 -1.42
CA THR A 91 -5.64 -13.44 -1.23
C THR A 91 -6.20 -12.77 0.02
N GLU A 92 -5.47 -12.84 1.14
CA GLU A 92 -5.89 -12.17 2.37
C GLU A 92 -6.01 -10.67 2.18
N LEU A 93 -5.04 -10.05 1.52
CA LEU A 93 -5.06 -8.61 1.28
C LEU A 93 -6.23 -8.19 0.41
N LEU A 94 -6.52 -8.93 -0.65
CA LEU A 94 -7.67 -8.64 -1.50
C LEU A 94 -8.97 -8.68 -0.72
N CYS A 95 -9.12 -9.66 0.19
CA CYS A 95 -10.27 -9.75 1.06
C CYS A 95 -10.36 -8.59 2.05
N ILE A 96 -9.25 -8.26 2.71
CA ILE A 96 -9.21 -7.21 3.73
C ILE A 96 -9.45 -5.84 3.09
N LEU A 97 -8.85 -5.59 1.93
CA LEU A 97 -8.91 -4.30 1.26
C LEU A 97 -10.17 -4.11 0.43
N GLY A 98 -10.89 -5.20 0.13
CA GLY A 98 -12.09 -5.14 -0.69
C GLY A 98 -11.81 -4.72 -2.12
N CYS A 99 -10.61 -4.97 -2.61
CA CYS A 99 -10.13 -4.53 -3.92
C CYS A 99 -10.02 -5.73 -4.85
N GLN A 100 -10.22 -5.51 -6.14
CA GLN A 100 -10.13 -6.58 -7.14
C GLN A 100 -8.78 -6.64 -7.82
N GLU A 101 -7.97 -5.60 -7.71
CA GLU A 101 -6.70 -5.51 -8.43
C GLU A 101 -5.58 -5.10 -7.48
N LEU A 102 -4.64 -6.02 -7.29
CA LEU A 102 -3.47 -5.82 -6.44
C LEU A 102 -2.21 -6.22 -7.21
N THR A 103 -1.30 -5.27 -7.37
CA THR A 103 0.01 -5.50 -7.99
C THR A 103 1.08 -5.40 -6.92
N ILE A 104 1.98 -6.38 -6.88
CA ILE A 104 3.13 -6.35 -5.96
C ILE A 104 4.39 -6.34 -6.80
N ILE A 105 5.24 -5.36 -6.51
CA ILE A 105 6.50 -5.16 -7.23
C ILE A 105 7.65 -5.40 -6.28
N ASN A 106 8.59 -6.27 -6.68
CA ASN A 106 9.86 -6.42 -5.99
C ASN A 106 10.93 -5.80 -6.88
N ASP A 107 10.99 -4.46 -6.87
CA ASP A 107 11.87 -3.69 -7.73
C ASP A 107 12.55 -2.59 -6.93
N PHE A 108 13.85 -2.75 -6.72
CA PHE A 108 14.65 -1.78 -5.99
C PHE A 108 14.73 -0.42 -6.70
N ALA A 109 14.64 -0.39 -8.03
CA ALA A 109 14.63 0.88 -8.75
C ALA A 109 13.35 1.66 -8.46
N ALA A 110 12.20 1.00 -8.42
CA ALA A 110 10.94 1.64 -8.06
C ALA A 110 11.00 2.20 -6.64
N ILE A 111 11.55 1.44 -5.70
CA ILE A 111 11.71 1.87 -4.31
C ILE A 111 12.68 3.05 -4.21
N ALA A 112 13.78 3.02 -4.97
CA ALA A 112 14.78 4.08 -4.95
C ALA A 112 14.24 5.42 -5.44
N HIS A 113 13.29 5.40 -6.38
CA HIS A 113 12.65 6.63 -6.87
C HIS A 113 11.59 7.18 -5.92
N GLY A 114 11.21 6.42 -4.93
CA GLY A 114 10.23 6.82 -3.93
C GLY A 114 8.80 6.59 -4.37
N ILE A 115 7.90 6.81 -3.42
CA ILE A 115 6.48 6.50 -3.59
C ILE A 115 5.82 7.32 -4.70
N SER A 116 6.25 8.55 -4.92
CA SER A 116 5.68 9.43 -5.93
C SER A 116 5.83 8.89 -7.35
N GLU A 117 6.80 8.01 -7.57
CA GLU A 117 7.06 7.43 -8.88
C GLU A 117 6.46 6.04 -9.07
N LEU A 118 5.91 5.45 -8.01
CA LEU A 118 5.39 4.08 -8.06
C LEU A 118 4.28 3.88 -9.09
N HIS A 119 3.45 4.88 -9.31
CA HIS A 119 2.35 4.76 -10.26
C HIS A 119 2.82 4.44 -11.68
N ARG A 120 4.09 4.72 -12.00
CA ARG A 120 4.67 4.40 -13.31
C ARG A 120 4.93 2.91 -13.51
N TYR A 121 4.97 2.15 -12.43
CA TYR A 121 5.29 0.72 -12.45
C TYR A 121 4.05 -0.17 -12.32
N CYS A 122 2.89 0.41 -12.19
CA CYS A 122 1.65 -0.34 -11.99
C CYS A 122 0.69 -0.25 -13.17
#